data_e85b1deee3b23e86b9bdd7cd59f637fa
#
_entry.id   e85b1deee3b23e86b9bdd7cd59f637fa
#
_cell.length_a   1.000
_cell.length_b   1.000
_cell.length_c   1.000
_cell.angle_alpha   90.00
_cell.angle_beta   90.00
_cell.angle_gamma   90.00
#
_symmetry.space_group_name_H-M   'P 1'
#
loop_
_entity.id
_entity.type
_entity.pdbx_description
1 polymer ?
#
loop_
_entity_poly.entity_id
_entity_poly.type
_entity_poly.pdbx_seq_one_letter_code
_entity_poly.pdbx_strand_id
1 'polypeptide(L)'
;DEAHGTHFYFGPNMPVNAMAAGADMASVSMHKSGGSLTQSSLLLTGPNVNWEYVSQIINLTQTTSASYLLLSSLDISRRNLYMRGETSFAKVAEMAEYAREEINSIGGYYAYGQELKNGSSIYDFDVTKLSVYTRDIGLAGIEVYDLLRDEYDIQIEFGDIANILA
;
A
#
# COMPACT_ATOMS: atom_id res chain seq x y z
N ASP A 1 4.52 -5.40 -10.52
CA ASP A 1 4.72 -4.19 -9.71
C ASP A 1 3.90 -4.32 -8.43
N GLU A 2 4.55 -4.26 -7.30
CA GLU A 2 3.96 -4.38 -5.97
C GLU A 2 4.42 -3.21 -5.06
N ALA A 3 4.55 -2.02 -5.66
CA ALA A 3 5.08 -0.85 -4.96
C ALA A 3 4.30 -0.49 -3.69
N HIS A 4 2.99 -0.73 -3.64
CA HIS A 4 2.14 -0.49 -2.48
C HIS A 4 1.85 -1.75 -1.65
N GLY A 5 2.49 -2.88 -1.91
CA GLY A 5 2.17 -4.18 -1.32
C GLY A 5 3.14 -4.72 -0.27
N THR A 6 4.04 -3.88 0.28
CA THR A 6 5.01 -4.35 1.30
C THR A 6 4.32 -5.08 2.47
N HIS A 7 3.20 -4.59 2.92
CA HIS A 7 2.44 -5.16 4.04
C HIS A 7 1.78 -6.51 3.74
N PHE A 8 1.62 -6.87 2.46
CA PHE A 8 1.08 -8.19 2.08
C PHE A 8 1.97 -9.35 2.53
N TYR A 9 3.26 -9.09 2.77
CA TYR A 9 4.21 -10.09 3.27
C TYR A 9 4.14 -10.29 4.79
N PHE A 10 3.47 -9.39 5.52
CA PHE A 10 3.56 -9.34 6.98
C PHE A 10 2.21 -9.28 7.69
N GLY A 11 1.17 -8.73 7.06
CA GLY A 11 -0.14 -8.56 7.67
C GLY A 11 -1.01 -9.81 7.58
N PRO A 12 -1.83 -10.11 8.58
CA PRO A 12 -2.85 -11.15 8.47
C PRO A 12 -3.99 -10.67 7.56
N ASN A 13 -4.61 -11.59 6.83
CA ASN A 13 -5.77 -11.31 5.97
C ASN A 13 -5.53 -10.23 4.91
N MET A 14 -4.27 -10.05 4.50
CA MET A 14 -3.90 -9.19 3.40
C MET A 14 -4.04 -9.92 2.06
N PRO A 15 -4.12 -9.18 0.95
CA PRO A 15 -4.05 -9.77 -0.38
C PRO A 15 -2.83 -10.68 -0.54
N VAL A 16 -2.94 -11.70 -1.40
CA VAL A 16 -1.80 -12.55 -1.71
C VAL A 16 -0.70 -11.71 -2.36
N ASN A 17 0.52 -11.78 -1.82
CA ASN A 17 1.66 -11.07 -2.39
C ASN A 17 2.11 -11.70 -3.72
N ALA A 18 2.81 -10.92 -4.54
CA ALA A 18 3.22 -11.32 -5.88
C ALA A 18 4.07 -12.61 -5.89
N MET A 19 4.99 -12.76 -4.94
CA MET A 19 5.86 -13.94 -4.88
C MET A 19 5.07 -15.20 -4.51
N ALA A 20 4.13 -15.13 -3.58
CA ALA A 20 3.24 -16.22 -3.23
C ALA A 20 2.24 -16.55 -4.35
N ALA A 21 1.87 -15.55 -5.15
CA ALA A 21 1.05 -15.74 -6.35
C ALA A 21 1.83 -16.36 -7.53
N GLY A 22 3.13 -16.61 -7.40
CA GLY A 22 3.96 -17.26 -8.41
C GLY A 22 4.65 -16.30 -9.38
N ALA A 23 4.75 -15.02 -9.08
CA ALA A 23 5.54 -14.09 -9.89
C ALA A 23 7.03 -14.45 -9.84
N ASP A 24 7.72 -14.31 -10.97
CA ASP A 24 9.17 -14.52 -11.03
C ASP A 24 9.94 -13.41 -10.33
N MET A 25 9.43 -12.18 -10.40
CA MET A 25 10.02 -11.01 -9.73
C MET A 25 8.92 -10.06 -9.24
N ALA A 26 9.22 -9.35 -8.14
CA ALA A 26 8.36 -8.29 -7.64
C ALA A 26 9.18 -7.06 -7.22
N SER A 27 8.73 -5.88 -7.63
CA SER A 27 9.30 -4.59 -7.21
C SER A 27 8.46 -4.02 -6.08
N VAL A 28 9.06 -3.87 -4.90
CA VAL A 28 8.39 -3.47 -3.65
C VAL A 28 9.00 -2.17 -3.13
N SER A 29 8.17 -1.14 -2.94
CA SER A 29 8.63 0.13 -2.37
C SER A 29 8.54 0.13 -0.84
N MET A 30 9.65 -0.18 -0.20
CA MET A 30 9.74 -0.22 1.27
C MET A 30 9.45 1.12 1.93
N HIS A 31 9.72 2.23 1.24
CA HIS A 31 9.45 3.58 1.73
C HIS A 31 7.97 3.99 1.75
N LYS A 32 7.08 3.22 1.11
CA LYS A 32 5.64 3.51 1.11
C LYS A 32 4.95 2.91 2.33
N SER A 33 4.82 1.60 2.39
CA SER A 33 4.16 0.91 3.51
C SER A 33 5.11 0.11 4.41
N GLY A 34 6.40 0.08 4.10
CA GLY A 34 7.39 -0.66 4.89
C GLY A 34 8.07 0.15 6.00
N GLY A 35 7.99 1.49 5.96
CA GLY A 35 8.56 2.36 7.00
C GLY A 35 10.04 2.68 6.84
N SER A 36 10.66 2.42 5.69
CA SER A 36 12.02 2.88 5.39
C SER A 36 12.04 4.33 4.89
N LEU A 37 13.21 4.95 4.85
CA LEU A 37 13.39 6.28 4.29
C LEU A 37 13.07 6.27 2.79
N THR A 38 12.76 7.45 2.25
CA THR A 38 12.40 7.62 0.83
C THR A 38 13.45 7.05 -0.12
N GLN A 39 13.04 6.72 -1.34
CA GLN A 39 13.90 6.14 -2.38
C GLN A 39 14.50 4.77 -2.04
N SER A 40 13.91 4.04 -1.11
CA SER A 40 14.36 2.70 -0.75
C SER A 40 13.33 1.65 -1.16
N SER A 41 13.78 0.66 -1.92
CA SER A 41 12.96 -0.39 -2.52
C SER A 41 13.70 -1.72 -2.49
N LEU A 42 12.94 -2.80 -2.67
CA LEU A 42 13.47 -4.15 -2.85
C LEU A 42 13.03 -4.69 -4.20
N LEU A 43 13.92 -5.38 -4.88
CA LEU A 43 13.58 -6.30 -5.96
C LEU A 43 13.63 -7.73 -5.41
N LEU A 44 12.48 -8.37 -5.33
CA LEU A 44 12.36 -9.76 -4.93
C LEU A 44 12.44 -10.66 -6.15
N THR A 45 13.12 -11.80 -6.03
CA THR A 45 13.28 -12.74 -7.13
C THR A 45 12.92 -14.15 -6.69
N GLY A 46 12.21 -14.86 -7.56
CA GLY A 46 11.89 -16.26 -7.39
C GLY A 46 13.07 -17.19 -7.74
N PRO A 47 12.94 -18.49 -7.45
CA PRO A 47 14.03 -19.46 -7.60
C PRO A 47 14.43 -19.71 -9.07
N ASN A 48 13.58 -19.39 -10.03
CA ASN A 48 13.84 -19.59 -11.46
C ASN A 48 14.53 -18.40 -12.14
N VAL A 49 14.76 -17.31 -11.40
CA VAL A 49 15.37 -16.09 -11.95
C VAL A 49 16.89 -16.23 -11.91
N ASN A 50 17.54 -15.95 -13.03
CA ASN A 50 18.98 -15.84 -13.07
C ASN A 50 19.45 -14.59 -12.35
N TRP A 51 19.77 -14.72 -11.06
CA TRP A 51 20.18 -13.62 -10.21
C TRP A 51 21.47 -12.92 -10.70
N GLU A 52 22.40 -13.64 -11.28
CA GLU A 52 23.66 -13.06 -11.78
C GLU A 52 23.37 -12.06 -12.89
N TYR A 53 22.47 -12.41 -13.82
CA TYR A 53 22.05 -11.51 -14.89
C TYR A 53 21.27 -10.30 -14.35
N VAL A 54 20.32 -10.53 -13.45
CA VAL A 54 19.55 -9.43 -12.82
C VAL A 54 20.48 -8.48 -12.08
N SER A 55 21.43 -8.99 -11.31
CA SER A 55 22.44 -8.21 -10.59
C SER A 55 23.28 -7.32 -11.52
N GLN A 56 23.69 -7.86 -12.68
CA GLN A 56 24.42 -7.08 -13.69
C GLN A 56 23.55 -5.91 -14.21
N ILE A 57 22.29 -6.15 -14.51
CA ILE A 57 21.38 -5.09 -15.00
C ILE A 57 21.16 -4.06 -13.91
N ILE A 58 20.95 -4.46 -12.65
CA ILE A 58 20.83 -3.52 -11.53
C ILE A 58 22.08 -2.65 -11.42
N ASN A 59 23.28 -3.24 -11.50
CA ASN A 59 24.53 -2.48 -11.43
C ASN A 59 24.70 -1.49 -12.59
N LEU A 60 24.11 -1.74 -13.74
CA LEU A 60 24.13 -0.81 -14.88
C LEU A 60 23.10 0.31 -14.75
N THR A 61 21.99 0.07 -14.07
CA THR A 61 20.84 0.99 -14.03
C THR A 61 20.72 1.77 -12.71
N GLN A 62 21.37 1.29 -11.65
CA GLN A 62 21.37 1.94 -10.34
C GLN A 62 22.53 2.89 -10.16
N THR A 63 22.42 3.78 -9.17
CA THR A 63 23.52 4.65 -8.77
C THR A 63 24.73 3.86 -8.28
N THR A 64 25.94 4.35 -8.58
CA THR A 64 27.19 3.82 -8.01
C THR A 64 27.49 4.39 -6.62
N SER A 65 26.70 5.39 -6.17
CA SER A 65 26.90 6.12 -4.90
C SER A 65 25.72 5.87 -3.96
N ALA A 66 25.51 4.63 -3.56
CA ALA A 66 24.44 4.26 -2.64
C ALA A 66 24.59 4.96 -1.28
N SER A 67 23.48 5.53 -0.78
CA SER A 67 23.44 6.12 0.55
C SER A 67 23.36 5.03 1.62
N TYR A 68 24.34 4.96 2.51
CA TYR A 68 24.31 4.04 3.65
C TYR A 68 23.16 4.32 4.62
N LEU A 69 22.68 5.57 4.71
CA LEU A 69 21.49 5.90 5.50
C LEU A 69 20.25 5.21 4.94
N LEU A 70 20.06 5.23 3.63
CA LEU A 70 18.93 4.56 2.97
C LEU A 70 19.04 3.04 3.09
N LEU A 71 20.21 2.47 2.89
CA LEU A 71 20.45 1.04 3.05
C LEU A 71 20.22 0.58 4.49
N SER A 72 20.71 1.34 5.46
CA SER A 72 20.49 1.05 6.89
C SER A 72 19.01 1.15 7.25
N SER A 73 18.28 2.13 6.72
CA SER A 73 16.85 2.26 6.95
C SER A 73 16.06 1.08 6.39
N LEU A 74 16.46 0.55 5.25
CA LEU A 74 15.88 -0.68 4.66
C LEU A 74 16.02 -1.87 5.61
N ASP A 75 17.23 -2.11 6.14
CA ASP A 75 17.44 -3.26 7.01
C ASP A 75 16.73 -3.11 8.37
N ILE A 76 16.73 -1.90 8.94
CA ILE A 76 15.99 -1.60 10.17
C ILE A 76 14.49 -1.83 9.95
N SER A 77 13.96 -1.35 8.83
CA SER A 77 12.56 -1.51 8.45
C SER A 77 12.19 -2.99 8.27
N ARG A 78 12.99 -3.72 7.49
CA ARG A 78 12.83 -5.17 7.31
C ARG A 78 12.80 -5.90 8.66
N ARG A 79 13.75 -5.59 9.55
CA ARG A 79 13.80 -6.18 10.90
C ARG A 79 12.55 -5.85 11.71
N ASN A 80 12.10 -4.60 11.68
CA ASN A 80 10.91 -4.16 12.41
C ASN A 80 9.65 -4.88 11.88
N LEU A 81 9.52 -5.00 10.57
CA LEU A 81 8.42 -5.73 9.93
C LEU A 81 8.43 -7.21 10.30
N TYR A 82 9.60 -7.85 10.31
CA TYR A 82 9.72 -9.23 10.73
C TYR A 82 9.28 -9.45 12.19
N MET A 83 9.63 -8.52 13.07
CA MET A 83 9.35 -8.64 14.50
C MET A 83 7.92 -8.25 14.89
N ARG A 84 7.31 -7.31 14.18
CA ARG A 84 6.08 -6.63 14.59
C ARG A 84 5.04 -6.46 13.48
N GLY A 85 5.37 -6.82 12.24
CA GLY A 85 4.54 -6.55 11.09
C GLY A 85 3.14 -7.13 11.23
N GLU A 86 3.02 -8.38 11.65
CA GLU A 86 1.74 -9.06 11.85
C GLU A 86 0.84 -8.28 12.82
N THR A 87 1.36 -7.94 14.00
CA THR A 87 0.59 -7.19 15.02
C THR A 87 0.25 -5.77 14.53
N SER A 88 1.20 -5.10 13.88
CA SER A 88 1.00 -3.73 13.41
C SER A 88 -0.05 -3.67 12.30
N PHE A 89 0.03 -4.54 11.32
CA PHE A 89 -0.93 -4.52 10.20
C PHE A 89 -2.28 -5.12 10.56
N ALA A 90 -2.36 -6.02 11.54
CA ALA A 90 -3.65 -6.45 12.11
C ALA A 90 -4.40 -5.23 12.69
N LYS A 91 -3.70 -4.39 13.46
CA LYS A 91 -4.28 -3.18 14.02
C LYS A 91 -4.68 -2.15 12.96
N VAL A 92 -3.85 -1.98 11.92
CA VAL A 92 -4.18 -1.07 10.80
C VAL A 92 -5.43 -1.55 10.07
N ALA A 93 -5.55 -2.85 9.81
CA ALA A 93 -6.73 -3.42 9.17
C ALA A 93 -8.00 -3.22 10.02
N GLU A 94 -7.92 -3.46 11.33
CA GLU A 94 -9.02 -3.20 12.26
C GLU A 94 -9.46 -1.74 12.26
N MET A 95 -8.51 -0.80 12.30
CA MET A 95 -8.81 0.64 12.25
C MET A 95 -9.44 1.04 10.91
N ALA A 96 -8.97 0.49 9.80
CA ALA A 96 -9.49 0.77 8.47
C ALA A 96 -10.92 0.24 8.31
N GLU A 97 -11.21 -0.96 8.81
CA GLU A 97 -12.59 -1.51 8.81
C GLU A 97 -13.52 -0.68 9.69
N TYR A 98 -13.09 -0.31 10.88
CA TYR A 98 -13.86 0.57 11.75
C TYR A 98 -14.21 1.90 11.05
N ALA A 99 -13.21 2.55 10.44
CA ALA A 99 -13.44 3.80 9.72
C ALA A 99 -14.41 3.61 8.54
N ARG A 100 -14.31 2.49 7.82
CA ARG A 100 -15.21 2.15 6.70
C ARG A 100 -16.66 1.98 7.19
N GLU A 101 -16.87 1.26 8.27
CA GLU A 101 -18.19 1.07 8.87
C GLU A 101 -18.80 2.40 9.33
N GLU A 102 -18.02 3.23 10.03
CA GLU A 102 -18.46 4.55 10.49
C GLU A 102 -18.86 5.45 9.30
N ILE A 103 -18.04 5.53 8.25
CA ILE A 103 -18.33 6.34 7.05
C ILE A 103 -19.61 5.84 6.38
N ASN A 104 -19.77 4.55 6.19
CA ASN A 104 -20.96 3.96 5.57
C ASN A 104 -22.22 4.16 6.42
N SER A 105 -22.10 4.32 7.74
CA SER A 105 -23.22 4.58 8.64
C SER A 105 -23.78 5.99 8.53
N ILE A 106 -22.98 6.96 8.06
CA ILE A 106 -23.39 8.36 7.92
C ILE A 106 -24.46 8.53 6.83
N GLY A 107 -24.35 7.73 5.75
CA GLY A 107 -25.20 7.85 4.56
C GLY A 107 -24.71 8.92 3.59
N GLY A 108 -24.95 8.70 2.29
CA GLY A 108 -24.47 9.58 1.21
C GLY A 108 -23.01 9.39 0.82
N TYR A 109 -22.26 8.61 1.59
CA TYR A 109 -20.92 8.14 1.26
C TYR A 109 -20.94 6.64 1.06
N TYR A 110 -20.00 6.15 0.25
CA TYR A 110 -19.77 4.72 0.11
C TYR A 110 -18.28 4.40 0.20
N ALA A 111 -17.86 3.89 1.33
CA ALA A 111 -16.50 3.39 1.53
C ALA A 111 -16.43 1.95 1.02
N TYR A 112 -15.61 1.75 -0.03
CA TYR A 112 -15.45 0.45 -0.68
C TYR A 112 -14.79 -0.58 0.24
N GLY A 113 -15.20 -1.85 0.11
CA GLY A 113 -14.72 -2.94 0.93
C GLY A 113 -14.63 -4.29 0.22
N GLN A 114 -14.56 -5.34 1.02
CA GLN A 114 -14.39 -6.72 0.56
C GLN A 114 -15.53 -7.22 -0.34
N GLU A 115 -16.70 -6.59 -0.29
CA GLU A 115 -17.87 -6.90 -1.13
C GLU A 115 -17.62 -6.68 -2.62
N LEU A 116 -16.58 -5.90 -2.98
CA LEU A 116 -16.19 -5.71 -4.37
C LEU A 116 -15.55 -6.96 -5.00
N LYS A 117 -15.08 -7.90 -4.20
CA LYS A 117 -14.45 -9.12 -4.73
C LYS A 117 -15.47 -9.97 -5.47
N ASN A 118 -15.18 -10.25 -6.74
CA ASN A 118 -16.06 -11.00 -7.62
C ASN A 118 -15.40 -12.21 -8.30
N GLY A 119 -14.11 -12.45 -8.03
CA GLY A 119 -13.36 -13.59 -8.57
C GLY A 119 -13.04 -13.53 -10.07
N SER A 120 -13.37 -12.43 -10.74
CA SER A 120 -13.14 -12.29 -12.20
C SER A 120 -12.36 -11.03 -12.57
N SER A 121 -12.80 -9.85 -12.14
CA SER A 121 -12.13 -8.57 -12.39
C SER A 121 -11.51 -7.98 -11.14
N ILE A 122 -12.04 -8.31 -9.96
CA ILE A 122 -11.50 -7.93 -8.66
C ILE A 122 -11.30 -9.21 -7.85
N TYR A 123 -10.06 -9.69 -7.81
CA TYR A 123 -9.70 -10.94 -7.14
C TYR A 123 -9.53 -10.75 -5.65
N ASP A 124 -8.94 -9.64 -5.25
CA ASP A 124 -8.70 -9.35 -3.84
C ASP A 124 -8.76 -7.85 -3.59
N PHE A 125 -8.81 -7.46 -2.32
CA PHE A 125 -8.99 -6.08 -1.88
C PHE A 125 -8.06 -5.79 -0.70
N ASP A 126 -7.27 -4.72 -0.81
CA ASP A 126 -6.42 -4.24 0.28
C ASP A 126 -7.26 -3.42 1.26
N VAL A 127 -7.59 -4.02 2.39
CA VAL A 127 -8.43 -3.41 3.44
C VAL A 127 -7.81 -2.16 4.05
N THR A 128 -6.49 -1.98 3.92
CA THR A 128 -5.79 -0.80 4.45
C THR A 128 -5.97 0.45 3.59
N LYS A 129 -6.53 0.30 2.38
CA LYS A 129 -6.85 1.41 1.48
C LYS A 129 -8.29 1.83 1.68
N LEU A 130 -8.48 3.00 2.28
CA LEU A 130 -9.81 3.57 2.52
C LEU A 130 -10.19 4.47 1.33
N SER A 131 -10.85 3.88 0.35
CA SER A 131 -11.42 4.61 -0.79
C SER A 131 -12.90 4.87 -0.56
N VAL A 132 -13.32 6.13 -0.71
CA VAL A 132 -14.69 6.56 -0.43
C VAL A 132 -15.26 7.31 -1.62
N TYR A 133 -16.41 6.86 -2.09
CA TYR A 133 -17.22 7.55 -3.10
C TYR A 133 -18.00 8.71 -2.47
N THR A 134 -17.97 9.88 -3.12
CA THR A 134 -18.50 11.14 -2.53
C THR A 134 -19.61 11.77 -3.33
N ARG A 135 -19.90 11.32 -4.55
CA ARG A 135 -20.81 12.02 -5.45
C ARG A 135 -22.28 12.01 -5.01
N ASP A 136 -22.68 11.07 -4.18
CA ASP A 136 -24.06 11.02 -3.69
C ASP A 136 -24.39 12.16 -2.72
N ILE A 137 -23.37 12.81 -2.15
CA ILE A 137 -23.54 14.07 -1.39
C ILE A 137 -23.42 15.32 -2.27
N GLY A 138 -23.24 15.17 -3.58
CA GLY A 138 -23.14 16.26 -4.54
C GLY A 138 -21.78 16.93 -4.63
N LEU A 139 -20.73 16.35 -4.03
CA LEU A 139 -19.35 16.86 -4.06
C LEU A 139 -18.44 15.94 -4.90
N ALA A 140 -17.52 16.53 -5.63
CA ALA A 140 -16.41 15.79 -6.22
C ALA A 140 -15.40 15.41 -5.13
N GLY A 141 -14.68 14.28 -5.34
CA GLY A 141 -13.66 13.86 -4.38
C GLY A 141 -12.59 14.91 -4.12
N ILE A 142 -12.19 15.66 -5.16
CA ILE A 142 -11.20 16.76 -4.98
C ILE A 142 -11.77 17.89 -4.09
N GLU A 143 -13.05 18.19 -4.14
CA GLU A 143 -13.68 19.19 -3.27
C GLU A 143 -13.69 18.70 -1.81
N VAL A 144 -13.96 17.41 -1.59
CA VAL A 144 -13.89 16.79 -0.26
C VAL A 144 -12.44 16.75 0.24
N TYR A 145 -11.47 16.45 -0.63
CA TYR A 145 -10.04 16.52 -0.29
C TYR A 145 -9.64 17.91 0.21
N ASP A 146 -9.99 18.96 -0.54
CA ASP A 146 -9.66 20.34 -0.17
C ASP A 146 -10.36 20.74 1.14
N LEU A 147 -11.63 20.38 1.32
CA LEU A 147 -12.39 20.64 2.53
C LEU A 147 -11.76 19.98 3.77
N LEU A 148 -11.38 18.70 3.67
CA LEU A 148 -10.73 17.95 4.74
C LEU A 148 -9.41 18.60 5.14
N ARG A 149 -8.59 19.00 4.16
CA ARG A 149 -7.31 19.65 4.41
C ARG A 149 -7.48 21.05 5.01
N ASP A 150 -8.33 21.88 4.42
CA ASP A 150 -8.36 23.32 4.70
C ASP A 150 -9.21 23.66 5.94
N GLU A 151 -10.26 22.86 6.22
CA GLU A 151 -11.18 23.12 7.33
C GLU A 151 -10.99 22.20 8.53
N TYR A 152 -10.42 21.01 8.32
CA TYR A 152 -10.33 19.97 9.36
C TYR A 152 -8.92 19.50 9.67
N ASP A 153 -7.89 20.04 9.00
CA ASP A 153 -6.48 19.58 9.14
C ASP A 153 -6.28 18.07 8.87
N ILE A 154 -7.12 17.48 8.01
CA ILE A 154 -7.05 16.07 7.64
C ILE A 154 -6.43 15.95 6.26
N GLN A 155 -5.16 15.51 6.21
CA GLN A 155 -4.47 15.23 4.97
C GLN A 155 -4.69 13.77 4.56
N ILE A 156 -5.32 13.56 3.43
CA ILE A 156 -5.49 12.26 2.79
C ILE A 156 -4.58 12.13 1.56
N GLU A 157 -4.53 10.95 0.94
CA GLU A 157 -3.61 10.70 -0.19
C GLU A 157 -3.99 11.52 -1.42
N PHE A 158 -5.21 11.42 -1.90
CA PHE A 158 -5.72 12.25 -2.99
C PHE A 158 -7.25 12.24 -3.08
N GLY A 159 -7.78 13.16 -3.90
CA GLY A 159 -9.17 13.16 -4.37
C GLY A 159 -9.24 13.24 -5.89
N ASP A 160 -10.17 12.51 -6.48
CA ASP A 160 -10.50 12.59 -7.92
C ASP A 160 -11.90 13.16 -8.15
N ILE A 161 -12.49 12.89 -9.34
CA ILE A 161 -13.83 13.39 -9.69
C ILE A 161 -14.93 12.79 -8.81
N ALA A 162 -14.74 11.58 -8.30
CA ALA A 162 -15.79 10.81 -7.64
C ALA A 162 -15.41 10.26 -6.27
N ASN A 163 -14.12 10.14 -6.00
CA ASN A 163 -13.61 9.43 -4.83
C ASN A 163 -12.52 10.22 -4.11
N ILE A 164 -12.37 9.90 -2.84
CA ILE A 164 -11.16 10.20 -2.06
C ILE A 164 -10.45 8.89 -1.70
N LEU A 165 -9.15 8.96 -1.46
CA LEU A 165 -8.32 7.84 -0.98
C LEU A 165 -7.54 8.28 0.26
N ALA A 166 -7.67 7.49 1.32
CA ALA A 166 -6.92 7.59 2.57
C ALA A 166 -6.28 6.25 2.95
#